data_d336f2bb2d572c99588d329602cf2dcd
#
_entry.id   d336f2bb2d572c99588d329602cf2dcd
#
_cell.length_a   1.000
_cell.length_b   1.000
_cell.length_c   1.000
_cell.angle_alpha   90.00
_cell.angle_beta   90.00
_cell.angle_gamma   90.00
#
_symmetry.space_group_name_H-M   'P 1'
#
loop_
_entity.id
_entity.type
_entity.pdbx_description
1 polymer ?
#
loop_
_entity_poly.entity_id
_entity_poly.type
_entity_poly.pdbx_seq_one_letter_code
_entity_poly.pdbx_strand_id
1 'polypeptide(L)'
;MRCSRIILPVEKSGNNQRGGGTVLSLAFSLSVVLSNYDRFVPVRSIYSIARMGISVLGGFLVCGHIISWAINRQASSVYEGKKAPVRVFLLSMAGILTVYWVYLFSSAYPGFFNPDTSAAFAEIQSGVYSFRNPVYYTFFIEVCLKIGYLLGRTGNDALVIYSLLQTAAMAACFAYVLVTLHERNVSSNWLFVLGVIYAVMPCYLGTAVSIWKDTPFSIAAAFICIAWYRIVMKVGNAVGNYSVYAISSVAFCLSRTNGWYSFLAISLIALAFTSLRNWKLLGISAVVLLSTWILLNPVLDWIGSKGIDYLEILSTPLQQISRVIWSDYDLKPDDVALLDEVLDLEMVAEKYWPGTVDPIKFQCVRFDKMGFFQEHFGEYAALWLRWAVRYPADFLKAWVDLTKGYWSIGWGYYDYHCLVSMSEYAPLGFEPIRFYGSLSQKLNRVLDELEKSVLLRPFFSSGLQFWTMLGCMLVHWKNGRKSWVVGIPALVILVGLWLCTPFFCLYRYAYVIAFTVPFMVCEAAVSSQLLPGEKSQ
;
A
#
# COMPACT_ATOMS: atom_id res chain seq x y z
N MET A 1 -3.31 42.96 -35.47
CA MET A 1 -2.72 43.37 -34.19
C MET A 1 -2.14 42.14 -33.50
N ARG A 2 -0.82 41.97 -33.58
CA ARG A 2 -0.11 40.87 -32.94
C ARG A 2 0.23 41.31 -31.51
N CYS A 3 -0.36 40.67 -30.48
CA CYS A 3 0.08 40.82 -29.08
C CYS A 3 1.31 39.95 -28.88
N SER A 4 2.47 40.58 -28.83
CA SER A 4 3.72 39.95 -28.34
C SER A 4 3.63 39.70 -26.85
N ARG A 5 3.54 38.42 -26.45
CA ARG A 5 3.73 38.03 -25.06
C ARG A 5 5.22 38.13 -24.73
N ILE A 6 5.53 38.99 -23.80
CA ILE A 6 6.85 39.09 -23.17
C ILE A 6 7.09 37.81 -22.39
N ILE A 7 8.03 36.97 -22.88
CA ILE A 7 8.54 35.80 -22.16
C ILE A 7 9.64 36.32 -21.25
N LEU A 8 9.37 36.38 -19.96
CA LEU A 8 10.40 36.56 -18.95
C LEU A 8 11.25 35.29 -18.89
N PRO A 9 12.59 35.37 -18.95
CA PRO A 9 13.43 34.21 -18.79
C PRO A 9 13.32 33.71 -17.35
N VAL A 10 12.92 32.45 -17.18
CA VAL A 10 13.00 31.75 -15.89
C VAL A 10 14.49 31.56 -15.61
N GLU A 11 15.04 32.39 -14.73
CA GLU A 11 16.37 32.19 -14.17
C GLU A 11 16.49 30.77 -13.60
N LYS A 12 17.43 30.01 -14.12
CA LYS A 12 17.81 28.71 -13.58
C LYS A 12 18.40 28.93 -12.17
N SER A 13 17.57 28.78 -11.14
CA SER A 13 18.01 28.78 -9.76
C SER A 13 18.86 27.52 -9.50
N GLY A 14 20.16 27.61 -9.78
CA GLY A 14 21.12 26.52 -9.56
C GLY A 14 21.23 26.07 -8.10
N ASN A 15 20.82 26.90 -7.15
CA ASN A 15 20.87 26.59 -5.72
C ASN A 15 19.70 25.70 -5.23
N ASN A 16 18.50 25.83 -5.82
CA ASN A 16 17.35 25.00 -5.44
C ASN A 16 17.44 23.54 -5.97
N GLN A 17 18.28 23.28 -6.97
CA GLN A 17 18.45 21.96 -7.53
C GLN A 17 19.26 21.02 -6.61
N ARG A 18 20.19 21.53 -5.81
CA ARG A 18 21.01 20.73 -4.87
C ARG A 18 20.24 20.38 -3.59
N GLY A 19 19.40 21.28 -3.09
CA GLY A 19 18.73 21.12 -1.78
C GLY A 19 17.85 19.86 -1.63
N GLY A 20 16.98 19.56 -2.60
CA GLY A 20 16.04 18.43 -2.45
C GLY A 20 16.73 17.05 -2.43
N GLY A 21 17.82 16.85 -3.21
CA GLY A 21 18.60 15.61 -3.15
C GLY A 21 19.29 15.42 -1.80
N THR A 22 19.82 16.52 -1.24
CA THR A 22 20.44 16.54 0.07
C THR A 22 19.46 16.20 1.18
N VAL A 23 18.24 16.80 1.17
CA VAL A 23 17.19 16.52 2.15
C VAL A 23 16.75 15.06 2.08
N LEU A 24 16.51 14.51 0.89
CA LEU A 24 16.11 13.12 0.74
C LEU A 24 17.22 12.16 1.20
N SER A 25 18.48 12.43 0.87
CA SER A 25 19.64 11.63 1.31
C SER A 25 19.79 11.66 2.83
N LEU A 26 19.59 12.81 3.46
CA LEU A 26 19.63 12.93 4.92
C LEU A 26 18.49 12.18 5.59
N ALA A 27 17.25 12.34 5.09
CA ALA A 27 16.08 11.63 5.59
C ALA A 27 16.25 10.09 5.48
N PHE A 28 16.77 9.61 4.36
CA PHE A 28 17.12 8.21 4.18
C PHE A 28 18.13 7.73 5.24
N SER A 29 19.21 8.46 5.43
CA SER A 29 20.26 8.09 6.38
C SER A 29 19.76 8.09 7.82
N LEU A 30 18.93 9.07 8.20
CA LEU A 30 18.30 9.12 9.52
C LEU A 30 17.31 7.96 9.70
N SER A 31 16.59 7.56 8.65
CA SER A 31 15.68 6.41 8.72
C SER A 31 16.39 5.11 9.07
N VAL A 32 17.60 4.89 8.52
CA VAL A 32 18.43 3.71 8.82
C VAL A 32 18.83 3.69 10.30
N VAL A 33 19.20 4.83 10.87
CA VAL A 33 19.58 4.93 12.28
C VAL A 33 18.36 4.76 13.18
N LEU A 34 17.27 5.45 12.88
CA LEU A 34 16.04 5.41 13.68
C LEU A 34 15.42 4.01 13.71
N SER A 35 15.40 3.29 12.61
CA SER A 35 14.86 1.93 12.55
C SER A 35 15.67 0.88 13.30
N ASN A 36 16.94 1.18 13.58
CA ASN A 36 17.86 0.32 14.32
C ASN A 36 18.31 0.98 15.64
N TYR A 37 17.46 1.80 16.24
CA TYR A 37 17.80 2.57 17.43
C TYR A 37 18.34 1.70 18.59
N ASP A 38 17.80 0.49 18.73
CA ASP A 38 18.21 -0.52 19.72
C ASP A 38 19.67 -0.93 19.61
N ARG A 39 20.27 -0.81 18.42
CA ARG A 39 21.70 -1.05 18.16
C ARG A 39 22.60 0.15 18.48
N PHE A 40 22.02 1.34 18.60
CA PHE A 40 22.72 2.60 18.81
C PHE A 40 22.46 3.23 20.18
N VAL A 41 21.35 2.89 20.82
CA VAL A 41 20.92 3.43 22.12
C VAL A 41 20.78 2.28 23.13
N PRO A 42 21.33 2.42 24.34
CA PRO A 42 22.02 3.58 24.88
C PRO A 42 23.42 3.75 24.29
N VAL A 43 23.78 5.01 24.01
CA VAL A 43 25.13 5.36 23.55
C VAL A 43 26.10 5.21 24.73
N ARG A 44 26.69 4.01 24.86
CA ARG A 44 27.59 3.68 26.00
C ARG A 44 29.08 3.78 25.64
N SER A 45 29.41 3.97 24.37
CA SER A 45 30.79 4.01 23.91
C SER A 45 30.99 4.91 22.70
N ILE A 46 32.23 5.37 22.52
CA ILE A 46 32.66 6.11 21.33
C ILE A 46 32.44 5.29 20.03
N TYR A 47 32.50 3.96 20.16
CA TYR A 47 32.24 3.03 19.07
C TYR A 47 30.78 3.12 18.58
N SER A 48 29.80 3.23 19.49
CA SER A 48 28.39 3.40 19.12
C SER A 48 28.14 4.73 18.39
N ILE A 49 28.79 5.81 18.84
CA ILE A 49 28.72 7.13 18.19
C ILE A 49 29.36 7.06 16.80
N ALA A 50 30.54 6.48 16.68
CA ALA A 50 31.25 6.33 15.42
C ALA A 50 30.42 5.50 14.41
N ARG A 51 29.85 4.37 14.85
CA ARG A 51 28.98 3.51 14.02
C ARG A 51 27.75 4.24 13.54
N MET A 52 27.10 5.02 14.39
CA MET A 52 25.94 5.85 14.01
C MET A 52 26.36 6.90 12.97
N GLY A 53 27.47 7.63 13.21
CA GLY A 53 28.00 8.63 12.28
C GLY A 53 28.35 8.04 10.91
N ILE A 54 29.01 6.88 10.87
CA ILE A 54 29.34 6.15 9.63
C ILE A 54 28.07 5.73 8.89
N SER A 55 27.05 5.23 9.60
CA SER A 55 25.79 4.83 8.98
C SER A 55 25.06 6.00 8.35
N VAL A 56 24.99 7.15 9.04
CA VAL A 56 24.37 8.38 8.52
C VAL A 56 25.16 8.91 7.32
N LEU A 57 26.47 9.04 7.45
CA LEU A 57 27.32 9.58 6.38
C LEU A 57 27.35 8.67 5.16
N GLY A 58 27.51 7.36 5.36
CA GLY A 58 27.50 6.37 4.28
C GLY A 58 26.18 6.35 3.51
N GLY A 59 25.06 6.30 4.22
CA GLY A 59 23.74 6.37 3.62
C GLY A 59 23.52 7.68 2.85
N PHE A 60 23.94 8.81 3.41
CA PHE A 60 23.87 10.12 2.77
C PHE A 60 24.66 10.18 1.47
N LEU A 61 25.90 9.71 1.47
CA LEU A 61 26.76 9.72 0.30
C LEU A 61 26.23 8.80 -0.81
N VAL A 62 25.86 7.57 -0.47
CA VAL A 62 25.32 6.59 -1.45
C VAL A 62 24.02 7.10 -2.07
N CYS A 63 23.05 7.49 -1.24
CA CYS A 63 21.78 8.01 -1.73
C CYS A 63 21.97 9.29 -2.55
N GLY A 64 22.84 10.22 -2.09
CA GLY A 64 23.17 11.45 -2.80
C GLY A 64 23.80 11.20 -4.16
N HIS A 65 24.71 10.23 -4.28
CA HIS A 65 25.32 9.84 -5.56
C HIS A 65 24.29 9.24 -6.53
N ILE A 66 23.45 8.32 -6.06
CA ILE A 66 22.40 7.70 -6.88
C ILE A 66 21.42 8.76 -7.41
N ILE A 67 20.95 9.66 -6.54
CA ILE A 67 20.04 10.74 -6.92
C ILE A 67 20.72 11.71 -7.91
N SER A 68 21.95 12.12 -7.64
CA SER A 68 22.70 13.03 -8.52
C SER A 68 22.94 12.39 -9.89
N TRP A 69 23.33 11.11 -9.91
CA TRP A 69 23.50 10.36 -11.15
C TRP A 69 22.19 10.29 -11.94
N ALA A 70 21.05 9.94 -11.29
CA ALA A 70 19.75 9.85 -11.93
C ALA A 70 19.25 11.19 -12.49
N ILE A 71 19.51 12.31 -11.77
CA ILE A 71 19.14 13.66 -12.22
C ILE A 71 20.00 14.12 -13.40
N ASN A 72 21.30 13.82 -13.37
CA ASN A 72 22.28 14.31 -14.35
C ASN A 72 22.33 13.47 -15.63
N ARG A 73 21.74 12.29 -15.62
CA ARG A 73 21.71 11.41 -16.79
C ARG A 73 20.76 11.98 -17.84
N GLN A 74 21.32 12.74 -18.77
CA GLN A 74 20.62 13.23 -19.95
C GLN A 74 20.77 12.23 -21.08
N ALA A 75 19.66 11.71 -21.59
CA ALA A 75 19.66 10.93 -22.80
C ALA A 75 18.61 11.47 -23.77
N SER A 76 18.97 11.46 -25.04
CA SER A 76 18.21 12.03 -26.15
C SER A 76 17.39 10.96 -26.87
N SER A 77 16.08 11.08 -26.88
CA SER A 77 15.22 10.37 -27.85
C SER A 77 14.00 11.20 -28.20
N VAL A 78 13.71 11.24 -29.51
CA VAL A 78 12.53 11.92 -30.06
C VAL A 78 11.27 11.11 -29.71
N TYR A 79 10.24 11.80 -29.24
CA TYR A 79 8.94 11.21 -28.91
C TYR A 79 8.12 11.02 -30.20
N GLU A 80 8.12 9.81 -30.76
CA GLU A 80 7.11 9.35 -31.73
C GLU A 80 6.17 8.38 -31.02
N GLY A 81 4.91 8.76 -30.87
CA GLY A 81 3.88 7.93 -30.25
C GLY A 81 3.77 6.56 -30.94
N LYS A 82 4.04 5.49 -30.23
CA LYS A 82 3.96 4.13 -30.79
C LYS A 82 2.53 3.74 -31.11
N LYS A 83 2.35 3.05 -32.25
CA LYS A 83 1.05 2.58 -32.74
C LYS A 83 0.60 1.28 -32.01
N ALA A 84 -0.70 0.99 -32.08
CA ALA A 84 -1.33 -0.26 -31.59
C ALA A 84 -1.35 -0.49 -30.06
N PRO A 85 -1.75 0.50 -29.22
CA PRO A 85 -1.80 0.32 -27.76
C PRO A 85 -2.78 -0.78 -27.33
N VAL A 86 -3.90 -0.96 -28.01
CA VAL A 86 -4.89 -2.01 -27.70
C VAL A 86 -4.30 -3.41 -27.85
N ARG A 87 -3.51 -3.63 -28.90
CA ARG A 87 -2.83 -4.93 -29.11
C ARG A 87 -1.83 -5.22 -27.98
N VAL A 88 -1.05 -4.21 -27.57
CA VAL A 88 -0.10 -4.36 -26.46
C VAL A 88 -0.83 -4.68 -25.16
N PHE A 89 -1.94 -3.97 -24.89
CA PHE A 89 -2.77 -4.23 -23.70
C PHE A 89 -3.28 -5.67 -23.70
N LEU A 90 -3.93 -6.12 -24.78
CA LEU A 90 -4.53 -7.45 -24.85
C LEU A 90 -3.49 -8.57 -24.76
N LEU A 91 -2.34 -8.45 -25.45
CA LEU A 91 -1.28 -9.45 -25.40
C LEU A 91 -0.63 -9.52 -24.02
N SER A 92 -0.38 -8.36 -23.39
CA SER A 92 0.19 -8.30 -22.04
C SER A 92 -0.77 -8.88 -21.01
N MET A 93 -2.05 -8.50 -21.08
CA MET A 93 -3.09 -9.04 -20.21
C MET A 93 -3.22 -10.54 -20.36
N ALA A 94 -3.32 -11.04 -21.59
CA ALA A 94 -3.45 -12.48 -21.86
C ALA A 94 -2.23 -13.26 -21.35
N GLY A 95 -1.01 -12.76 -21.60
CA GLY A 95 0.22 -13.42 -21.14
C GLY A 95 0.30 -13.50 -19.61
N ILE A 96 0.08 -12.39 -18.91
CA ILE A 96 0.10 -12.34 -17.43
C ILE A 96 -1.02 -13.23 -16.86
N LEU A 97 -2.23 -13.09 -17.38
CA LEU A 97 -3.39 -13.87 -16.92
C LEU A 97 -3.20 -15.37 -17.10
N THR A 98 -2.61 -15.79 -18.20
CA THR A 98 -2.29 -17.20 -18.44
C THR A 98 -1.37 -17.75 -17.34
N VAL A 99 -0.32 -17.03 -16.96
CA VAL A 99 0.58 -17.45 -15.89
C VAL A 99 -0.17 -17.53 -14.55
N TYR A 100 -1.00 -16.51 -14.23
CA TYR A 100 -1.79 -16.50 -13.01
C TYR A 100 -2.78 -17.67 -12.95
N TRP A 101 -3.45 -18.00 -14.05
CA TRP A 101 -4.38 -19.12 -14.09
C TRP A 101 -3.66 -20.47 -14.03
N VAL A 102 -2.51 -20.60 -14.70
CA VAL A 102 -1.68 -21.80 -14.54
C VAL A 102 -1.31 -22.00 -13.07
N TYR A 103 -0.89 -20.95 -12.37
CA TYR A 103 -0.57 -21.03 -10.95
C TYR A 103 -1.81 -21.30 -10.09
N LEU A 104 -2.92 -20.61 -10.33
CA LEU A 104 -4.18 -20.79 -9.62
C LEU A 104 -4.63 -22.27 -9.71
N PHE A 105 -4.73 -22.82 -10.91
CA PHE A 105 -5.24 -24.17 -11.11
C PHE A 105 -4.26 -25.27 -10.75
N SER A 106 -2.95 -25.02 -10.79
CA SER A 106 -1.94 -26.02 -10.44
C SER A 106 -1.57 -26.05 -8.96
N SER A 107 -1.66 -24.92 -8.25
CA SER A 107 -1.03 -24.78 -6.94
C SER A 107 -1.82 -24.01 -5.89
N ALA A 108 -2.82 -23.22 -6.29
CA ALA A 108 -3.49 -22.28 -5.39
C ALA A 108 -5.03 -22.35 -5.46
N TYR A 109 -5.60 -23.39 -6.06
CA TYR A 109 -7.06 -23.51 -6.24
C TYR A 109 -7.79 -23.69 -4.92
N PRO A 110 -8.88 -22.97 -4.67
CA PRO A 110 -9.58 -21.95 -5.48
C PRO A 110 -9.07 -20.52 -5.28
N GLY A 111 -7.97 -20.34 -4.60
CA GLY A 111 -7.33 -19.14 -4.10
C GLY A 111 -6.80 -19.40 -2.69
N PHE A 112 -5.85 -18.57 -2.23
CA PHE A 112 -5.34 -18.69 -0.87
C PHE A 112 -6.36 -18.15 0.13
N PHE A 113 -6.79 -19.03 1.04
CA PHE A 113 -7.69 -18.76 2.14
C PHE A 113 -6.90 -18.18 3.31
N ASN A 114 -7.35 -17.09 3.89
CA ASN A 114 -6.65 -16.35 4.93
C ASN A 114 -7.61 -15.87 6.03
N PRO A 115 -7.15 -15.26 7.13
CA PRO A 115 -8.03 -14.83 8.22
C PRO A 115 -9.15 -13.88 7.82
N ASP A 116 -8.92 -12.98 6.83
CA ASP A 116 -9.97 -12.08 6.35
C ASP A 116 -11.03 -12.83 5.55
N THR A 117 -10.64 -13.84 4.77
CA THR A 117 -11.56 -14.72 4.06
C THR A 117 -12.41 -15.52 5.04
N SER A 118 -11.76 -16.08 6.07
CA SER A 118 -12.44 -16.82 7.14
C SER A 118 -13.48 -15.95 7.85
N ALA A 119 -13.12 -14.72 8.20
CA ALA A 119 -14.05 -13.77 8.81
C ALA A 119 -15.22 -13.42 7.89
N ALA A 120 -14.96 -13.18 6.59
CA ALA A 120 -16.03 -12.92 5.61
C ALA A 120 -16.99 -14.11 5.48
N PHE A 121 -16.50 -15.35 5.51
CA PHE A 121 -17.35 -16.54 5.51
C PHE A 121 -18.21 -16.65 6.77
N ALA A 122 -17.66 -16.36 7.95
CA ALA A 122 -18.42 -16.34 9.20
C ALA A 122 -19.54 -15.28 9.15
N GLU A 123 -19.28 -14.11 8.57
CA GLU A 123 -20.30 -13.07 8.33
C GLU A 123 -21.39 -13.55 7.37
N ILE A 124 -21.02 -14.18 6.25
CA ILE A 124 -22.00 -14.73 5.27
C ILE A 124 -22.87 -15.81 5.91
N GLN A 125 -22.29 -16.68 6.74
CA GLN A 125 -23.04 -17.77 7.40
C GLN A 125 -23.98 -17.27 8.48
N SER A 126 -23.52 -16.32 9.30
CA SER A 126 -24.32 -15.78 10.41
C SER A 126 -25.34 -14.74 9.96
N GLY A 127 -25.16 -14.13 8.80
CA GLY A 127 -25.91 -12.96 8.36
C GLY A 127 -25.60 -11.69 9.18
N VAL A 128 -24.59 -11.74 10.06
CA VAL A 128 -24.17 -10.61 10.89
C VAL A 128 -22.87 -10.06 10.34
N TYR A 129 -22.92 -8.85 9.80
CA TYR A 129 -21.77 -8.19 9.20
C TYR A 129 -21.10 -7.26 10.20
N SER A 130 -19.79 -7.35 10.32
CA SER A 130 -18.99 -6.53 11.22
C SER A 130 -18.34 -5.35 10.48
N PHE A 131 -18.02 -4.30 11.23
CA PHE A 131 -17.26 -3.15 10.71
C PHE A 131 -15.79 -3.49 10.41
N ARG A 132 -15.30 -4.60 10.95
CA ARG A 132 -13.92 -5.06 10.82
C ARG A 132 -13.56 -5.45 9.38
N ASN A 133 -14.51 -6.09 8.69
CA ASN A 133 -14.37 -6.36 7.26
C ASN A 133 -15.13 -5.31 6.46
N PRO A 134 -14.55 -4.78 5.37
CA PRO A 134 -15.31 -3.94 4.46
C PRO A 134 -16.51 -4.74 3.93
N VAL A 135 -17.73 -4.29 4.21
CA VAL A 135 -18.96 -5.01 3.86
C VAL A 135 -19.02 -5.37 2.39
N TYR A 136 -18.52 -4.50 1.52
CA TYR A 136 -18.48 -4.75 0.08
C TYR A 136 -17.51 -5.87 -0.32
N TYR A 137 -16.44 -6.09 0.46
CA TYR A 137 -15.57 -7.24 0.26
C TYR A 137 -16.32 -8.55 0.55
N THR A 138 -17.02 -8.63 1.69
CA THR A 138 -17.85 -9.77 2.06
C THR A 138 -18.96 -9.99 1.03
N PHE A 139 -19.68 -8.94 0.63
CA PHE A 139 -20.72 -9.01 -0.42
C PHE A 139 -20.17 -9.47 -1.77
N PHE A 140 -18.98 -9.03 -2.15
CA PHE A 140 -18.37 -9.47 -3.41
C PHE A 140 -18.04 -10.96 -3.39
N ILE A 141 -17.53 -11.48 -2.27
CA ILE A 141 -17.36 -12.94 -2.08
C ILE A 141 -18.70 -13.65 -2.17
N GLU A 142 -19.71 -13.16 -1.46
CA GLU A 142 -21.07 -13.75 -1.46
C GLU A 142 -21.68 -13.77 -2.86
N VAL A 143 -21.56 -12.69 -3.63
CA VAL A 143 -22.03 -12.63 -5.03
C VAL A 143 -21.33 -13.66 -5.89
N CYS A 144 -20.00 -13.80 -5.76
CA CYS A 144 -19.24 -14.82 -6.49
C CYS A 144 -19.69 -16.25 -6.15
N LEU A 145 -19.93 -16.52 -4.87
CA LEU A 145 -20.48 -17.81 -4.42
C LEU A 145 -21.88 -18.06 -4.98
N LYS A 146 -22.79 -17.07 -4.93
CA LYS A 146 -24.14 -17.19 -5.50
C LYS A 146 -24.13 -17.45 -6.99
N ILE A 147 -23.23 -16.79 -7.74
CA ILE A 147 -23.02 -17.08 -9.18
C ILE A 147 -22.57 -18.54 -9.35
N GLY A 148 -21.61 -18.99 -8.55
CA GLY A 148 -21.16 -20.39 -8.59
C GLY A 148 -22.28 -21.37 -8.32
N TYR A 149 -23.10 -21.14 -7.31
CA TYR A 149 -24.25 -21.98 -6.97
C TYR A 149 -25.31 -22.00 -8.09
N LEU A 150 -25.56 -20.85 -8.73
CA LEU A 150 -26.45 -20.77 -9.90
C LEU A 150 -25.93 -21.59 -11.09
N LEU A 151 -24.61 -21.75 -11.19
CA LEU A 151 -23.95 -22.60 -12.20
C LEU A 151 -23.85 -24.07 -11.76
N GLY A 152 -24.50 -24.47 -10.66
CA GLY A 152 -24.46 -25.82 -10.12
C GLY A 152 -23.12 -26.21 -9.49
N ARG A 153 -22.31 -25.22 -9.09
CA ARG A 153 -21.01 -25.42 -8.42
C ARG A 153 -21.15 -25.18 -6.92
N THR A 154 -20.31 -25.82 -6.13
CA THR A 154 -20.31 -25.67 -4.67
C THR A 154 -18.89 -25.52 -4.14
N GLY A 155 -18.75 -25.02 -2.91
CA GLY A 155 -17.46 -24.92 -2.22
C GLY A 155 -16.38 -24.22 -3.03
N ASN A 156 -15.25 -24.91 -3.21
CA ASN A 156 -14.09 -24.39 -3.94
C ASN A 156 -14.44 -23.97 -5.39
N ASP A 157 -15.28 -24.75 -6.08
CA ASP A 157 -15.67 -24.48 -7.46
C ASP A 157 -16.55 -23.23 -7.60
N ALA A 158 -17.28 -22.87 -6.56
CA ALA A 158 -18.03 -21.61 -6.53
C ALA A 158 -17.10 -20.42 -6.19
N LEU A 159 -16.19 -20.60 -5.23
CA LEU A 159 -15.30 -19.54 -4.79
C LEU A 159 -14.25 -19.15 -5.85
N VAL A 160 -13.83 -20.08 -6.72
CA VAL A 160 -12.84 -19.80 -7.76
C VAL A 160 -13.23 -18.63 -8.67
N ILE A 161 -14.53 -18.32 -8.78
CA ILE A 161 -15.03 -17.16 -9.55
C ILE A 161 -14.42 -15.85 -9.02
N TYR A 162 -14.32 -15.70 -7.69
CA TYR A 162 -13.65 -14.56 -7.07
C TYR A 162 -12.19 -14.47 -7.56
N SER A 163 -11.43 -15.56 -7.47
CA SER A 163 -10.02 -15.60 -7.86
C SER A 163 -9.82 -15.35 -9.35
N LEU A 164 -10.72 -15.84 -10.20
CA LEU A 164 -10.70 -15.55 -11.64
C LEU A 164 -10.90 -14.06 -11.94
N LEU A 165 -11.84 -13.42 -11.28
CA LEU A 165 -12.11 -11.99 -11.44
C LEU A 165 -10.94 -11.15 -10.88
N GLN A 166 -10.41 -11.51 -9.71
CA GLN A 166 -9.28 -10.80 -9.11
C GLN A 166 -8.01 -10.91 -9.94
N THR A 167 -7.67 -12.11 -10.42
CA THR A 167 -6.50 -12.33 -11.30
C THR A 167 -6.65 -11.59 -12.63
N ALA A 168 -7.85 -11.55 -13.20
CA ALA A 168 -8.13 -10.77 -14.41
C ALA A 168 -7.98 -9.26 -14.18
N ALA A 169 -8.48 -8.74 -13.05
CA ALA A 169 -8.33 -7.34 -12.69
C ALA A 169 -6.85 -6.96 -12.47
N MET A 170 -6.07 -7.82 -11.82
CA MET A 170 -4.64 -7.59 -11.60
C MET A 170 -3.84 -7.66 -12.90
N ALA A 171 -4.12 -8.63 -13.77
CA ALA A 171 -3.50 -8.71 -15.09
C ALA A 171 -3.84 -7.50 -15.96
N ALA A 172 -5.09 -7.02 -15.91
CA ALA A 172 -5.51 -5.78 -16.60
C ALA A 172 -4.79 -4.55 -16.06
N CYS A 173 -4.58 -4.46 -14.74
CA CYS A 173 -3.83 -3.38 -14.10
C CYS A 173 -2.39 -3.35 -14.62
N PHE A 174 -1.68 -4.47 -14.62
CA PHE A 174 -0.31 -4.53 -15.13
C PHE A 174 -0.22 -4.35 -16.64
N ALA A 175 -1.20 -4.82 -17.40
CA ALA A 175 -1.30 -4.51 -18.83
C ALA A 175 -1.51 -3.00 -19.07
N TYR A 176 -2.28 -2.31 -18.20
CA TYR A 176 -2.47 -0.85 -18.26
C TYR A 176 -1.18 -0.08 -17.95
N VAL A 177 -0.35 -0.59 -17.02
CA VAL A 177 1.01 -0.10 -16.79
C VAL A 177 1.86 -0.25 -18.05
N LEU A 178 1.91 -1.45 -18.63
CA LEU A 178 2.75 -1.77 -19.80
C LEU A 178 2.34 -0.96 -21.04
N VAL A 179 1.04 -0.82 -21.30
CA VAL A 179 0.58 0.01 -22.43
C VAL A 179 0.90 1.49 -22.21
N THR A 180 0.84 1.97 -20.98
CA THR A 180 1.22 3.35 -20.66
C THR A 180 2.70 3.59 -20.95
N LEU A 181 3.57 2.68 -20.55
CA LEU A 181 5.00 2.74 -20.85
C LEU A 181 5.29 2.58 -22.34
N HIS A 182 4.51 1.75 -23.05
CA HIS A 182 4.60 1.62 -24.50
C HIS A 182 4.28 2.95 -25.21
N GLU A 183 3.21 3.61 -24.82
CA GLU A 183 2.83 4.94 -25.35
C GLU A 183 3.85 6.03 -24.95
N ARG A 184 4.68 5.78 -23.92
CA ARG A 184 5.82 6.62 -23.53
C ARG A 184 7.14 6.22 -24.19
N ASN A 185 7.11 5.39 -25.23
CA ASN A 185 8.25 4.93 -26.02
C ASN A 185 9.29 4.08 -25.27
N VAL A 186 8.91 3.44 -24.18
CA VAL A 186 9.76 2.39 -23.56
C VAL A 186 10.02 1.28 -24.58
N SER A 187 11.25 0.79 -24.65
CA SER A 187 11.60 -0.26 -25.62
C SER A 187 10.84 -1.57 -25.34
N SER A 188 10.53 -2.30 -26.39
CA SER A 188 9.78 -3.57 -26.28
C SER A 188 10.47 -4.61 -25.40
N ASN A 189 11.81 -4.60 -25.35
CA ASN A 189 12.57 -5.50 -24.50
C ASN A 189 12.34 -5.22 -23.01
N TRP A 190 12.33 -3.94 -22.61
CA TRP A 190 12.02 -3.55 -21.22
C TRP A 190 10.57 -3.82 -20.86
N LEU A 191 9.63 -3.62 -21.80
CA LEU A 191 8.23 -3.96 -21.60
C LEU A 191 8.05 -5.48 -21.42
N PHE A 192 8.75 -6.27 -22.19
CA PHE A 192 8.74 -7.74 -22.05
C PHE A 192 9.31 -8.18 -20.69
N VAL A 193 10.49 -7.66 -20.31
CA VAL A 193 11.11 -7.97 -19.01
C VAL A 193 10.18 -7.58 -17.86
N LEU A 194 9.59 -6.39 -17.90
CA LEU A 194 8.65 -5.95 -16.87
C LEU A 194 7.36 -6.80 -16.85
N GLY A 195 6.85 -7.19 -18.01
CA GLY A 195 5.72 -8.10 -18.13
C GLY A 195 5.99 -9.47 -17.52
N VAL A 196 7.19 -10.02 -17.76
CA VAL A 196 7.64 -11.27 -17.12
C VAL A 196 7.76 -11.10 -15.61
N ILE A 197 8.34 -9.99 -15.13
CA ILE A 197 8.41 -9.69 -13.69
C ILE A 197 7.01 -9.69 -13.07
N TYR A 198 6.04 -8.98 -13.65
CA TYR A 198 4.67 -8.94 -13.15
C TYR A 198 3.98 -10.31 -13.19
N ALA A 199 4.33 -11.17 -14.15
CA ALA A 199 3.73 -12.49 -14.29
C ALA A 199 4.28 -13.54 -13.31
N VAL A 200 5.60 -13.56 -13.08
CA VAL A 200 6.26 -14.69 -12.39
C VAL A 200 6.83 -14.37 -11.02
N MET A 201 6.95 -13.07 -10.66
CA MET A 201 7.53 -12.71 -9.36
C MET A 201 6.62 -13.20 -8.22
N PRO A 202 7.15 -13.90 -7.20
CA PRO A 202 6.34 -14.49 -6.14
C PRO A 202 5.38 -13.50 -5.46
N CYS A 203 5.83 -12.26 -5.22
CA CYS A 203 4.99 -11.22 -4.60
C CYS A 203 3.76 -10.87 -5.43
N TYR A 204 3.85 -10.85 -6.76
CA TYR A 204 2.69 -10.59 -7.61
C TYR A 204 1.84 -11.84 -7.81
N LEU A 205 2.50 -12.99 -8.02
CA LEU A 205 1.84 -14.25 -8.26
C LEU A 205 1.01 -14.70 -7.05
N GLY A 206 1.60 -14.65 -5.86
CA GLY A 206 0.91 -14.98 -4.61
C GLY A 206 -0.23 -14.00 -4.30
N THR A 207 0.01 -12.68 -4.47
CA THR A 207 -1.03 -11.66 -4.28
C THR A 207 -2.20 -11.85 -5.23
N ALA A 208 -1.96 -12.22 -6.48
CA ALA A 208 -3.01 -12.39 -7.48
C ALA A 208 -4.04 -13.46 -7.08
N VAL A 209 -3.60 -14.51 -6.39
CA VAL A 209 -4.46 -15.64 -5.98
C VAL A 209 -4.87 -15.59 -4.50
N SER A 210 -4.40 -14.62 -3.72
CA SER A 210 -4.79 -14.45 -2.31
C SER A 210 -6.12 -13.72 -2.21
N ILE A 211 -7.10 -14.33 -1.54
CA ILE A 211 -8.44 -13.76 -1.35
C ILE A 211 -8.39 -12.80 -0.15
N TRP A 212 -7.70 -11.67 -0.30
CA TRP A 212 -7.58 -10.61 0.69
C TRP A 212 -8.25 -9.32 0.22
N LYS A 213 -8.87 -8.59 1.15
CA LYS A 213 -9.41 -7.24 0.91
C LYS A 213 -8.34 -6.24 0.45
N ASP A 214 -7.08 -6.48 0.80
CA ASP A 214 -5.94 -5.63 0.44
C ASP A 214 -5.57 -5.75 -1.05
N THR A 215 -5.84 -6.90 -1.69
CA THR A 215 -5.55 -7.12 -3.11
C THR A 215 -6.42 -6.23 -4.01
N PRO A 216 -7.77 -6.28 -3.98
CA PRO A 216 -8.60 -5.39 -4.80
C PRO A 216 -8.39 -3.91 -4.47
N PHE A 217 -8.14 -3.56 -3.19
CA PHE A 217 -7.80 -2.21 -2.79
C PHE A 217 -6.53 -1.71 -3.50
N SER A 218 -5.47 -2.52 -3.52
CA SER A 218 -4.20 -2.14 -4.13
C SER A 218 -4.24 -2.12 -5.65
N ILE A 219 -5.01 -3.02 -6.28
CA ILE A 219 -5.30 -2.99 -7.72
C ILE A 219 -5.99 -1.67 -8.09
N ALA A 220 -7.02 -1.30 -7.36
CA ALA A 220 -7.75 -0.06 -7.57
C ALA A 220 -6.85 1.17 -7.37
N ALA A 221 -6.02 1.19 -6.32
CA ALA A 221 -5.05 2.24 -6.05
C ALA A 221 -4.03 2.39 -7.19
N ALA A 222 -3.52 1.28 -7.71
CA ALA A 222 -2.58 1.29 -8.84
C ALA A 222 -3.23 1.83 -10.12
N PHE A 223 -4.47 1.44 -10.41
CA PHE A 223 -5.22 2.04 -11.51
C PHE A 223 -5.41 3.55 -11.32
N ILE A 224 -5.73 4.03 -10.12
CA ILE A 224 -5.83 5.47 -9.81
C ILE A 224 -4.49 6.15 -10.10
N CYS A 225 -3.36 5.60 -9.62
CA CYS A 225 -2.02 6.15 -9.85
C CYS A 225 -1.73 6.33 -11.34
N ILE A 226 -1.96 5.29 -12.13
CA ILE A 226 -1.65 5.30 -13.56
C ILE A 226 -2.65 6.14 -14.36
N ALA A 227 -3.95 6.07 -14.04
CA ALA A 227 -4.97 6.88 -14.72
C ALA A 227 -4.75 8.39 -14.45
N TRP A 228 -4.43 8.76 -13.20
CA TRP A 228 -4.09 10.14 -12.88
C TRP A 228 -2.84 10.61 -13.61
N TYR A 229 -1.78 9.79 -13.65
CA TYR A 229 -0.59 10.05 -14.46
C TYR A 229 -0.98 10.29 -15.92
N ARG A 230 -1.76 9.39 -16.54
CA ARG A 230 -2.19 9.51 -17.96
C ARG A 230 -3.00 10.77 -18.22
N ILE A 231 -3.87 11.17 -17.29
CA ILE A 231 -4.66 12.41 -17.38
C ILE A 231 -3.75 13.63 -17.32
N VAL A 232 -2.81 13.69 -16.37
CA VAL A 232 -1.91 14.83 -16.19
C VAL A 232 -0.91 14.94 -17.32
N MET A 233 -0.38 13.83 -17.80
CA MET A 233 0.59 13.76 -18.89
C MET A 233 -0.05 13.71 -20.27
N LYS A 234 -1.40 13.72 -20.34
CA LYS A 234 -2.19 13.66 -21.59
C LYS A 234 -1.83 12.46 -22.48
N VAL A 235 -1.63 11.29 -21.88
CA VAL A 235 -1.29 10.04 -22.57
C VAL A 235 -2.56 9.32 -23.01
N GLY A 236 -2.65 8.92 -24.28
CA GLY A 236 -3.74 8.12 -24.81
C GLY A 236 -5.11 8.80 -24.81
N ASN A 237 -6.19 8.00 -24.74
CA ASN A 237 -7.56 8.49 -24.80
C ASN A 237 -8.02 9.11 -23.47
N ALA A 238 -8.38 10.38 -23.49
CA ALA A 238 -8.81 11.10 -22.30
C ALA A 238 -10.09 10.50 -21.67
N VAL A 239 -11.11 10.14 -22.46
CA VAL A 239 -12.36 9.55 -21.96
C VAL A 239 -12.07 8.24 -21.24
N GLY A 240 -11.29 7.35 -21.87
CA GLY A 240 -10.89 6.08 -21.23
C GLY A 240 -10.13 6.28 -19.92
N ASN A 241 -9.22 7.26 -19.86
CA ASN A 241 -8.47 7.56 -18.64
C ASN A 241 -9.37 8.07 -17.50
N TYR A 242 -10.33 8.95 -17.78
CA TYR A 242 -11.30 9.41 -16.78
C TYR A 242 -12.25 8.29 -16.35
N SER A 243 -12.65 7.40 -17.26
CA SER A 243 -13.47 6.23 -16.91
C SER A 243 -12.73 5.26 -15.99
N VAL A 244 -11.47 4.93 -16.33
CA VAL A 244 -10.62 4.09 -15.46
C VAL A 244 -10.45 4.75 -14.09
N TYR A 245 -10.16 6.05 -14.05
CA TYR A 245 -10.04 6.79 -12.79
C TYR A 245 -11.32 6.71 -11.95
N ALA A 246 -12.49 6.97 -12.55
CA ALA A 246 -13.77 6.94 -11.85
C ALA A 246 -14.09 5.54 -11.28
N ILE A 247 -14.01 4.50 -12.13
CA ILE A 247 -14.34 3.12 -11.74
C ILE A 247 -13.37 2.64 -10.64
N SER A 248 -12.08 2.86 -10.82
CA SER A 248 -11.08 2.46 -9.83
C SER A 248 -11.20 3.23 -8.52
N SER A 249 -11.63 4.51 -8.56
CA SER A 249 -11.86 5.30 -7.34
C SER A 249 -13.06 4.80 -6.54
N VAL A 250 -14.13 4.38 -7.19
CA VAL A 250 -15.28 3.71 -6.53
C VAL A 250 -14.82 2.41 -5.89
N ALA A 251 -14.13 1.55 -6.65
CA ALA A 251 -13.61 0.28 -6.13
C ALA A 251 -12.66 0.49 -4.94
N PHE A 252 -11.79 1.51 -5.00
CA PHE A 252 -10.88 1.88 -3.93
C PHE A 252 -11.60 2.30 -2.65
N CYS A 253 -12.60 3.19 -2.75
CA CYS A 253 -13.38 3.65 -1.60
C CYS A 253 -14.16 2.51 -0.93
N LEU A 254 -14.61 1.51 -1.69
CA LEU A 254 -15.42 0.40 -1.18
C LEU A 254 -14.59 -0.80 -0.70
N SER A 255 -13.34 -0.95 -1.12
CA SER A 255 -12.52 -2.12 -0.81
C SER A 255 -11.98 -2.15 0.62
N ARG A 256 -11.82 -0.99 1.27
CA ARG A 256 -11.34 -0.88 2.67
C ARG A 256 -12.06 0.25 3.40
N THR A 257 -12.24 0.10 4.71
CA THR A 257 -12.86 1.12 5.57
C THR A 257 -12.13 2.47 5.52
N ASN A 258 -10.80 2.46 5.44
CA ASN A 258 -9.98 3.67 5.31
C ASN A 258 -9.84 4.19 3.85
N GLY A 259 -10.37 3.48 2.86
CA GLY A 259 -10.27 3.83 1.44
C GLY A 259 -10.91 5.18 1.12
N TRP A 260 -12.10 5.44 1.67
CA TRP A 260 -12.81 6.70 1.48
C TRP A 260 -12.01 7.90 2.00
N TYR A 261 -11.47 7.82 3.21
CA TYR A 261 -10.65 8.89 3.81
C TYR A 261 -9.34 9.10 3.05
N SER A 262 -8.70 8.02 2.61
CA SER A 262 -7.51 8.09 1.76
C SER A 262 -7.80 8.77 0.42
N PHE A 263 -8.95 8.46 -0.20
CA PHE A 263 -9.33 9.08 -1.47
C PHE A 263 -9.71 10.55 -1.31
N LEU A 264 -10.34 10.93 -0.18
CA LEU A 264 -10.56 12.34 0.18
C LEU A 264 -9.23 13.08 0.30
N ALA A 265 -8.24 12.52 1.01
CA ALA A 265 -6.91 13.13 1.13
C ALA A 265 -6.21 13.28 -0.23
N ILE A 266 -6.26 12.27 -1.10
CA ILE A 266 -5.75 12.34 -2.48
C ILE A 266 -6.41 13.48 -3.25
N SER A 267 -7.73 13.63 -3.12
CA SER A 267 -8.51 14.67 -3.82
C SER A 267 -8.19 16.06 -3.32
N LEU A 268 -8.00 16.23 -2.00
CA LEU A 268 -7.59 17.50 -1.38
C LEU A 268 -6.16 17.89 -1.82
N ILE A 269 -5.24 16.94 -1.93
CA ILE A 269 -3.91 17.19 -2.47
C ILE A 269 -3.99 17.65 -3.92
N ALA A 270 -4.82 16.99 -4.75
CA ALA A 270 -5.02 17.39 -6.13
C ALA A 270 -5.63 18.81 -6.26
N LEU A 271 -6.47 19.22 -5.31
CA LEU A 271 -7.03 20.57 -5.23
C LEU A 271 -5.99 21.60 -4.80
N ALA A 272 -5.18 21.27 -3.79
CA ALA A 272 -4.19 22.19 -3.20
C ALA A 272 -3.06 22.53 -4.17
N PHE A 273 -2.57 21.55 -4.92
CA PHE A 273 -1.50 21.78 -5.90
C PHE A 273 -2.05 22.34 -7.21
N THR A 274 -1.89 23.64 -7.44
CA THR A 274 -2.38 24.34 -8.67
C THR A 274 -1.88 23.72 -9.97
N SER A 275 -0.64 23.20 -9.96
CA SER A 275 -0.03 22.51 -11.11
C SER A 275 -0.71 21.19 -11.48
N LEU A 276 -1.44 20.57 -10.53
CA LEU A 276 -2.17 19.31 -10.68
C LEU A 276 -3.68 19.53 -10.83
N ARG A 277 -4.16 20.76 -10.59
CA ARG A 277 -5.59 21.08 -10.58
C ARG A 277 -6.22 20.80 -11.94
N ASN A 278 -7.10 19.83 -11.96
CA ASN A 278 -7.92 19.45 -13.10
C ASN A 278 -9.38 19.35 -12.64
N TRP A 279 -10.19 20.33 -13.05
CA TRP A 279 -11.58 20.46 -12.57
C TRP A 279 -12.45 19.26 -12.95
N LYS A 280 -12.19 18.58 -14.08
CA LYS A 280 -12.91 17.35 -14.45
C LYS A 280 -12.57 16.21 -13.50
N LEU A 281 -11.29 16.04 -13.18
CA LEU A 281 -10.83 15.04 -12.23
C LEU A 281 -11.42 15.32 -10.83
N LEU A 282 -11.37 16.56 -10.37
CA LEU A 282 -11.95 16.96 -9.07
C LEU A 282 -13.46 16.78 -9.03
N GLY A 283 -14.17 17.08 -10.13
CA GLY A 283 -15.60 16.82 -10.25
C GLY A 283 -15.94 15.33 -10.14
N ILE A 284 -15.17 14.47 -10.84
CA ILE A 284 -15.31 13.01 -10.72
C ILE A 284 -15.03 12.57 -9.28
N SER A 285 -13.97 13.08 -8.66
CA SER A 285 -13.64 12.74 -7.28
C SER A 285 -14.74 13.13 -6.29
N ALA A 286 -15.35 14.32 -6.47
CA ALA A 286 -16.47 14.77 -5.64
C ALA A 286 -17.70 13.86 -5.81
N VAL A 287 -18.03 13.47 -7.04
CA VAL A 287 -19.14 12.54 -7.33
C VAL A 287 -18.86 11.17 -6.71
N VAL A 288 -17.64 10.64 -6.84
CA VAL A 288 -17.24 9.35 -6.24
C VAL A 288 -17.35 9.42 -4.72
N LEU A 289 -16.81 10.45 -4.08
CA LEU A 289 -16.87 10.62 -2.63
C LEU A 289 -18.32 10.70 -2.13
N LEU A 290 -19.16 11.48 -2.81
CA LEU A 290 -20.57 11.62 -2.43
C LEU A 290 -21.35 10.31 -2.65
N SER A 291 -21.20 9.67 -3.81
CA SER A 291 -21.93 8.43 -4.13
C SER A 291 -21.50 7.28 -3.22
N THR A 292 -20.20 7.14 -2.95
CA THR A 292 -19.71 6.08 -2.05
C THR A 292 -20.07 6.36 -0.59
N TRP A 293 -20.13 7.62 -0.17
CA TRP A 293 -20.64 7.98 1.17
C TRP A 293 -22.13 7.63 1.33
N ILE A 294 -22.95 7.96 0.32
CA ILE A 294 -24.37 7.60 0.30
C ILE A 294 -24.58 6.08 0.29
N LEU A 295 -23.72 5.34 -0.41
CA LEU A 295 -23.80 3.87 -0.43
C LEU A 295 -23.34 3.23 0.87
N LEU A 296 -22.26 3.74 1.47
CA LEU A 296 -21.67 3.16 2.68
C LEU A 296 -22.61 3.31 3.89
N ASN A 297 -23.07 4.52 4.21
CA ASN A 297 -23.80 4.76 5.45
C ASN A 297 -25.16 4.05 5.50
N PRO A 298 -26.10 4.19 4.52
CA PRO A 298 -27.38 3.50 4.56
C PRO A 298 -27.26 1.97 4.54
N VAL A 299 -26.26 1.43 3.82
CA VAL A 299 -26.03 -0.02 3.80
C VAL A 299 -25.57 -0.51 5.17
N LEU A 300 -24.63 0.20 5.80
CA LEU A 300 -24.15 -0.13 7.13
C LEU A 300 -25.27 -0.04 8.18
N ASP A 301 -26.13 0.96 8.08
CA ASP A 301 -27.31 1.10 8.96
C ASP A 301 -28.30 -0.05 8.74
N TRP A 302 -28.57 -0.40 7.48
CA TRP A 302 -29.51 -1.47 7.12
C TRP A 302 -29.09 -2.85 7.61
N ILE A 303 -27.79 -3.16 7.53
CA ILE A 303 -27.26 -4.46 8.01
C ILE A 303 -27.00 -4.47 9.52
N GLY A 304 -27.31 -3.38 10.22
CA GLY A 304 -27.10 -3.27 11.66
C GLY A 304 -25.64 -3.24 12.10
N SER A 305 -24.71 -3.02 11.15
CA SER A 305 -23.30 -2.85 11.43
C SER A 305 -23.09 -1.50 12.09
N LYS A 306 -23.25 -1.45 13.41
CA LYS A 306 -23.09 -0.24 14.20
C LYS A 306 -21.69 -0.17 14.79
N GLY A 307 -21.06 0.96 14.60
CA GLY A 307 -19.88 1.36 15.35
C GLY A 307 -18.62 1.54 14.50
N ILE A 308 -17.85 2.53 14.86
CA ILE A 308 -16.47 2.71 14.40
C ILE A 308 -15.64 1.64 15.10
N ASP A 309 -14.81 0.89 14.37
CA ASP A 309 -13.81 0.03 15.01
C ASP A 309 -12.68 0.91 15.55
N TYR A 310 -12.91 1.44 16.76
CA TYR A 310 -11.93 2.28 17.46
C TYR A 310 -10.59 1.57 17.63
N LEU A 311 -10.59 0.24 17.79
CA LEU A 311 -9.37 -0.52 18.00
C LEU A 311 -8.47 -0.53 16.77
N GLU A 312 -9.04 -0.53 15.56
CA GLU A 312 -8.24 -0.42 14.34
C GLU A 312 -7.67 1.00 14.16
N ILE A 313 -8.47 2.03 14.40
CA ILE A 313 -8.04 3.42 14.26
C ILE A 313 -7.02 3.81 15.32
N LEU A 314 -7.19 3.33 16.55
CA LEU A 314 -6.35 3.64 17.70
C LEU A 314 -5.18 2.65 17.89
N SER A 315 -4.86 1.85 16.90
CA SER A 315 -3.77 0.87 16.98
C SER A 315 -2.45 1.51 17.45
N THR A 316 -2.04 2.63 16.86
CA THR A 316 -0.80 3.33 17.27
C THR A 316 -0.90 3.95 18.67
N PRO A 317 -1.95 4.72 19.04
CA PRO A 317 -2.13 5.19 20.41
C PRO A 317 -2.14 4.07 21.45
N LEU A 318 -2.82 2.97 21.17
CA LEU A 318 -2.89 1.83 22.08
C LEU A 318 -1.51 1.19 22.28
N GLN A 319 -0.72 1.03 21.21
CA GLN A 319 0.64 0.54 21.28
C GLN A 319 1.57 1.46 22.10
N GLN A 320 1.37 2.77 21.99
CA GLN A 320 2.14 3.77 22.74
C GLN A 320 1.82 3.74 24.23
N ILE A 321 0.54 3.66 24.60
CA ILE A 321 0.10 3.49 25.98
C ILE A 321 0.63 2.18 26.55
N SER A 322 0.48 1.06 25.81
CA SER A 322 0.93 -0.26 26.24
C SER A 322 2.44 -0.31 26.47
N ARG A 323 3.23 0.42 25.67
CA ARG A 323 4.67 0.51 25.90
C ARG A 323 5.01 1.21 27.20
N VAL A 324 4.31 2.29 27.56
CA VAL A 324 4.53 2.99 28.83
C VAL A 324 4.20 2.09 30.02
N ILE A 325 3.09 1.33 29.94
CA ILE A 325 2.72 0.34 30.96
C ILE A 325 3.80 -0.73 31.09
N TRP A 326 4.23 -1.30 29.96
CA TRP A 326 5.27 -2.33 29.91
C TRP A 326 6.63 -1.84 30.43
N SER A 327 6.92 -0.54 30.37
CA SER A 327 8.16 0.06 30.84
C SER A 327 8.22 0.23 32.38
N ASP A 328 7.18 -0.17 33.10
CA ASP A 328 7.09 -0.23 34.56
C ASP A 328 7.43 1.11 35.26
N TYR A 329 6.87 2.20 34.73
CA TYR A 329 6.99 3.52 35.35
C TYR A 329 6.06 3.64 36.56
N ASP A 330 6.45 4.45 37.55
CA ASP A 330 5.53 4.90 38.62
C ASP A 330 4.47 5.85 38.02
N LEU A 331 3.30 5.28 37.70
CA LEU A 331 2.20 5.97 37.04
C LEU A 331 1.29 6.63 38.08
N LYS A 332 0.61 7.70 37.69
CA LYS A 332 -0.38 8.34 38.58
C LYS A 332 -1.56 7.40 38.82
N PRO A 333 -2.02 7.25 40.07
CA PRO A 333 -3.15 6.38 40.41
C PRO A 333 -4.42 6.66 39.57
N ASP A 334 -4.74 7.93 39.31
CA ASP A 334 -5.91 8.32 38.52
C ASP A 334 -5.78 7.87 37.04
N ASP A 335 -4.57 7.95 36.46
CA ASP A 335 -4.31 7.50 35.10
C ASP A 335 -4.42 5.94 35.01
N VAL A 336 -3.93 5.24 36.03
CA VAL A 336 -4.04 3.78 36.16
C VAL A 336 -5.50 3.37 36.29
N ALA A 337 -6.26 4.00 37.16
CA ALA A 337 -7.67 3.70 37.39
C ALA A 337 -8.51 3.90 36.11
N LEU A 338 -8.26 5.01 35.35
CA LEU A 338 -8.94 5.27 34.10
C LEU A 338 -8.62 4.20 33.04
N LEU A 339 -7.36 3.76 32.93
CA LEU A 339 -6.96 2.74 31.96
C LEU A 339 -7.48 1.36 32.33
N ASP A 340 -7.50 1.00 33.64
CA ASP A 340 -7.96 -0.31 34.10
C ASP A 340 -9.47 -0.54 33.86
N GLU A 341 -10.25 0.52 33.67
CA GLU A 341 -11.65 0.37 33.24
C GLU A 341 -11.80 -0.33 31.90
N VAL A 342 -10.86 -0.11 30.95
CA VAL A 342 -10.98 -0.59 29.55
C VAL A 342 -9.90 -1.58 29.17
N LEU A 343 -8.82 -1.68 29.92
CA LEU A 343 -7.66 -2.55 29.67
C LEU A 343 -7.34 -3.37 30.91
N ASP A 344 -6.98 -4.62 30.72
CA ASP A 344 -6.33 -5.43 31.75
C ASP A 344 -4.83 -5.09 31.77
N LEU A 345 -4.41 -4.25 32.72
CA LEU A 345 -3.06 -3.68 32.76
C LEU A 345 -1.98 -4.71 33.05
N GLU A 346 -2.28 -5.75 33.86
CA GLU A 346 -1.35 -6.84 34.13
C GLU A 346 -1.10 -7.64 32.85
N MET A 347 -2.17 -7.96 32.14
CA MET A 347 -2.10 -8.66 30.87
C MET A 347 -1.42 -7.80 29.78
N VAL A 348 -1.60 -6.47 29.76
CA VAL A 348 -0.89 -5.57 28.86
C VAL A 348 0.62 -5.67 29.06
N ALA A 349 1.09 -5.67 30.32
CA ALA A 349 2.51 -5.79 30.63
C ALA A 349 3.10 -7.14 30.18
N GLU A 350 2.31 -8.22 30.30
CA GLU A 350 2.71 -9.57 29.85
C GLU A 350 2.70 -9.71 28.32
N LYS A 351 1.66 -9.20 27.64
CA LYS A 351 1.40 -9.45 26.22
C LYS A 351 1.99 -8.38 25.30
N TYR A 352 2.56 -7.31 25.84
CA TYR A 352 3.14 -6.26 25.01
C TYR A 352 4.24 -6.80 24.10
N TRP A 353 4.09 -6.57 22.80
CA TRP A 353 5.12 -6.86 21.81
C TRP A 353 5.34 -5.65 20.90
N PRO A 354 6.61 -5.20 20.71
CA PRO A 354 6.90 -3.97 19.94
C PRO A 354 6.40 -3.98 18.49
N GLY A 355 6.33 -5.16 17.86
CA GLY A 355 6.03 -5.31 16.44
C GLY A 355 4.54 -5.35 16.07
N THR A 356 3.64 -5.52 17.04
CA THR A 356 2.19 -5.53 16.78
C THR A 356 1.40 -5.19 18.02
N VAL A 357 0.26 -4.54 17.81
CA VAL A 357 -0.71 -4.24 18.86
C VAL A 357 -1.78 -5.33 19.00
N ASP A 358 -1.82 -6.31 18.10
CA ASP A 358 -2.90 -7.30 18.05
C ASP A 358 -3.07 -8.11 19.36
N PRO A 359 -2.01 -8.55 20.07
CA PRO A 359 -2.20 -9.20 21.36
C PRO A 359 -2.93 -8.31 22.38
N ILE A 360 -2.63 -7.03 22.40
CA ILE A 360 -3.31 -6.07 23.28
C ILE A 360 -4.78 -5.89 22.88
N LYS A 361 -5.04 -5.69 21.58
CA LYS A 361 -6.41 -5.52 21.05
C LYS A 361 -7.33 -6.69 21.37
N PHE A 362 -6.83 -7.91 21.21
CA PHE A 362 -7.68 -9.11 21.29
C PHE A 362 -7.67 -9.80 22.64
N GLN A 363 -6.69 -9.52 23.51
CA GLN A 363 -6.55 -10.23 24.79
C GLN A 363 -6.66 -9.31 25.99
N CYS A 364 -6.29 -8.01 25.87
CA CYS A 364 -6.23 -7.10 27.01
C CYS A 364 -7.38 -6.10 27.04
N VAL A 365 -8.06 -5.85 25.92
CA VAL A 365 -9.20 -4.91 25.85
C VAL A 365 -10.45 -5.55 26.44
N ARG A 366 -11.11 -4.83 27.37
CA ARG A 366 -12.41 -5.21 27.92
C ARG A 366 -13.51 -4.74 26.98
N PHE A 367 -13.96 -5.60 26.05
CA PHE A 367 -14.92 -5.26 25.00
C PHE A 367 -16.27 -4.79 25.54
N ASP A 368 -16.71 -5.29 26.68
CA ASP A 368 -17.92 -4.88 27.39
C ASP A 368 -17.87 -3.43 27.88
N LYS A 369 -16.67 -2.87 28.01
CA LYS A 369 -16.41 -1.48 28.45
C LYS A 369 -16.22 -0.48 27.30
N MET A 370 -16.40 -0.90 26.04
CA MET A 370 -16.22 0.02 24.91
C MET A 370 -17.22 1.18 24.89
N GLY A 371 -18.42 1.01 25.47
CA GLY A 371 -19.36 2.10 25.66
C GLY A 371 -18.81 3.17 26.62
N PHE A 372 -18.24 2.76 27.74
CA PHE A 372 -17.58 3.64 28.69
C PHE A 372 -16.41 4.40 28.04
N PHE A 373 -15.59 3.70 27.25
CA PHE A 373 -14.51 4.34 26.49
C PHE A 373 -15.02 5.46 25.57
N GLN A 374 -16.15 5.21 24.88
CA GLN A 374 -16.73 6.20 23.96
C GLN A 374 -17.22 7.43 24.68
N GLU A 375 -17.89 7.25 25.82
CA GLU A 375 -18.41 8.34 26.66
C GLU A 375 -17.28 9.20 27.24
N HIS A 376 -16.13 8.57 27.60
CA HIS A 376 -14.98 9.22 28.22
C HIS A 376 -13.82 9.44 27.24
N PHE A 377 -14.06 9.38 25.92
CA PHE A 377 -13.02 9.48 24.89
C PHE A 377 -12.11 10.72 25.08
N GLY A 378 -12.67 11.85 25.51
CA GLY A 378 -11.90 13.07 25.78
C GLY A 378 -10.86 12.90 26.89
N GLU A 379 -11.17 12.12 27.94
CA GLU A 379 -10.27 11.85 29.06
C GLU A 379 -9.11 10.93 28.62
N TYR A 380 -9.40 9.89 27.84
CA TYR A 380 -8.40 9.02 27.25
C TYR A 380 -7.48 9.75 26.26
N ALA A 381 -8.03 10.63 25.43
CA ALA A 381 -7.25 11.47 24.53
C ALA A 381 -6.34 12.45 25.31
N ALA A 382 -6.85 13.05 26.38
CA ALA A 382 -6.06 13.92 27.25
C ALA A 382 -4.95 13.15 28.00
N LEU A 383 -5.23 11.92 28.46
CA LEU A 383 -4.24 11.03 29.05
C LEU A 383 -3.14 10.70 28.04
N TRP A 384 -3.50 10.29 26.82
CA TRP A 384 -2.55 9.97 25.74
C TRP A 384 -1.64 11.17 25.44
N LEU A 385 -2.20 12.39 25.32
CA LEU A 385 -1.43 13.61 25.11
C LEU A 385 -0.48 13.92 26.29
N ARG A 386 -0.95 13.79 27.53
CA ARG A 386 -0.09 13.97 28.71
C ARG A 386 1.08 12.99 28.71
N TRP A 387 0.83 11.70 28.38
CA TRP A 387 1.85 10.69 28.34
C TRP A 387 2.80 10.87 27.15
N ALA A 388 2.32 11.36 26.01
CA ALA A 388 3.18 11.71 24.88
C ALA A 388 4.23 12.78 25.26
N VAL A 389 3.84 13.76 26.08
CA VAL A 389 4.76 14.80 26.59
C VAL A 389 5.67 14.26 27.71
N ARG A 390 5.15 13.40 28.57
CA ARG A 390 5.90 12.87 29.74
C ARG A 390 6.87 11.76 29.34
N TYR A 391 6.50 10.90 28.40
CA TYR A 391 7.25 9.72 27.95
C TYR A 391 7.55 9.75 26.43
N PRO A 392 8.11 10.82 25.88
CA PRO A 392 8.24 11.01 24.43
C PRO A 392 9.12 9.96 23.78
N ALA A 393 10.12 9.43 24.49
CA ALA A 393 11.01 8.40 23.97
C ALA A 393 10.28 7.06 23.76
N ASP A 394 9.38 6.67 24.67
CA ASP A 394 8.61 5.44 24.53
C ASP A 394 7.51 5.56 23.48
N PHE A 395 6.87 6.71 23.39
CA PHE A 395 5.94 7.00 22.30
C PHE A 395 6.60 6.94 20.93
N LEU A 396 7.80 7.52 20.77
CA LEU A 396 8.55 7.45 19.54
C LEU A 396 9.01 6.02 19.24
N LYS A 397 9.52 5.29 20.22
CA LYS A 397 9.96 3.90 20.04
C LYS A 397 8.79 2.99 19.67
N ALA A 398 7.63 3.12 20.31
CA ALA A 398 6.43 2.35 19.99
C ALA A 398 6.00 2.60 18.53
N TRP A 399 5.99 3.86 18.11
CA TRP A 399 5.68 4.22 16.72
C TRP A 399 6.72 3.68 15.72
N VAL A 400 8.01 3.81 16.02
CA VAL A 400 9.09 3.29 15.17
C VAL A 400 8.97 1.78 15.05
N ASP A 401 8.82 1.07 16.16
CA ASP A 401 8.73 -0.39 16.16
C ASP A 401 7.51 -0.89 15.39
N LEU A 402 6.39 -0.17 15.44
CA LEU A 402 5.17 -0.52 14.75
C LEU A 402 5.17 -0.17 13.25
N THR A 403 6.00 0.78 12.81
CA THR A 403 5.94 1.30 11.43
C THR A 403 7.21 1.07 10.61
N LYS A 404 8.34 0.74 11.24
CA LYS A 404 9.67 0.69 10.60
C LYS A 404 9.74 -0.20 9.36
N GLY A 405 8.93 -1.25 9.27
CA GLY A 405 8.90 -2.12 8.12
C GLY A 405 8.41 -1.48 6.82
N TYR A 406 7.67 -0.37 6.91
CA TYR A 406 7.13 0.33 5.74
C TYR A 406 8.07 1.40 5.17
N TRP A 407 9.07 1.86 5.95
CA TRP A 407 9.95 2.94 5.54
C TRP A 407 11.44 2.67 5.75
N SER A 408 11.80 1.58 6.46
CA SER A 408 13.19 1.20 6.67
C SER A 408 13.62 0.08 5.74
N ILE A 409 14.85 0.19 5.22
CA ILE A 409 15.47 -0.88 4.45
C ILE A 409 15.91 -2.01 5.38
N GLY A 410 15.75 -3.25 4.94
CA GLY A 410 16.23 -4.43 5.67
C GLY A 410 15.16 -5.15 6.48
N TRP A 411 13.95 -4.60 6.54
CA TRP A 411 12.77 -5.28 7.04
C TRP A 411 11.93 -5.71 5.85
N GLY A 412 11.55 -6.97 5.81
CA GLY A 412 10.65 -7.53 4.82
C GLY A 412 9.86 -8.63 5.49
N TYR A 413 8.56 -8.54 5.42
CA TYR A 413 7.66 -9.61 5.81
C TYR A 413 6.65 -9.78 4.68
N TYR A 414 6.67 -10.96 4.10
CA TYR A 414 5.82 -11.32 3.00
C TYR A 414 4.92 -12.47 3.43
N ASP A 415 3.64 -12.21 3.56
CA ASP A 415 2.67 -13.09 4.23
C ASP A 415 1.59 -13.66 3.29
N TYR A 416 1.86 -13.77 1.98
CA TYR A 416 0.90 -14.37 1.05
C TYR A 416 0.56 -15.84 1.36
N HIS A 417 1.39 -16.49 2.16
CA HIS A 417 1.19 -17.86 2.63
C HIS A 417 0.46 -17.97 3.98
N CYS A 418 -0.12 -16.91 4.49
CA CYS A 418 -0.92 -16.99 5.71
C CYS A 418 -2.21 -17.77 5.44
N LEU A 419 -2.08 -19.09 5.34
CA LEU A 419 -3.18 -20.00 5.04
C LEU A 419 -3.92 -20.33 6.35
N VAL A 420 -5.24 -20.16 6.31
CA VAL A 420 -6.13 -20.65 7.36
C VAL A 420 -6.65 -22.03 6.95
N SER A 421 -6.86 -22.91 7.92
CA SER A 421 -7.48 -24.20 7.67
C SER A 421 -8.88 -24.01 7.12
N MET A 422 -9.19 -24.64 5.99
CA MET A 422 -10.53 -24.66 5.41
C MET A 422 -11.43 -25.72 6.04
N SER A 423 -10.90 -26.52 6.97
CA SER A 423 -11.63 -27.66 7.58
C SER A 423 -12.92 -27.26 8.30
N GLU A 424 -12.95 -26.05 8.90
CA GLU A 424 -14.16 -25.52 9.55
C GLU A 424 -15.30 -25.27 8.57
N TYR A 425 -14.98 -25.09 7.29
CA TYR A 425 -15.94 -24.79 6.22
C TYR A 425 -16.22 -26.01 5.32
N ALA A 426 -15.72 -27.20 5.69
CA ALA A 426 -15.99 -28.45 4.97
C ALA A 426 -17.50 -28.74 4.76
N PRO A 427 -18.42 -28.43 5.71
CA PRO A 427 -19.86 -28.59 5.50
C PRO A 427 -20.42 -27.76 4.34
N LEU A 428 -19.73 -26.68 3.93
CA LEU A 428 -20.09 -25.83 2.79
C LEU A 428 -19.44 -26.30 1.48
N GLY A 429 -18.76 -27.44 1.47
CA GLY A 429 -18.06 -27.99 0.31
C GLY A 429 -16.69 -27.38 0.09
N PHE A 430 -16.10 -26.71 1.09
CA PHE A 430 -14.72 -26.26 1.01
C PHE A 430 -13.79 -27.37 1.46
N GLU A 431 -12.94 -27.82 0.56
CA GLU A 431 -11.91 -28.80 0.86
C GLU A 431 -10.55 -28.13 0.98
N PRO A 432 -9.65 -28.67 1.83
CA PRO A 432 -8.26 -28.23 1.85
C PRO A 432 -7.69 -28.31 0.44
N ILE A 433 -6.90 -27.31 0.08
CA ILE A 433 -6.25 -27.24 -1.24
C ILE A 433 -5.41 -28.51 -1.41
N ARG A 434 -5.89 -29.44 -2.20
CA ARG A 434 -5.12 -30.61 -2.62
C ARG A 434 -4.23 -30.16 -3.75
N PHE A 435 -3.04 -29.72 -3.38
CA PHE A 435 -2.01 -29.45 -4.38
C PHE A 435 -1.80 -30.69 -5.25
N TYR A 436 -1.67 -30.51 -6.55
CA TYR A 436 -1.34 -31.58 -7.49
C TYR A 436 0.05 -32.15 -7.15
N GLY A 437 0.12 -32.98 -6.11
CA GLY A 437 1.24 -33.80 -5.72
C GLY A 437 2.61 -33.10 -5.70
N SER A 438 3.61 -33.75 -6.28
CA SER A 438 5.00 -33.30 -6.25
C SER A 438 5.28 -32.02 -7.05
N LEU A 439 4.49 -31.70 -8.08
CA LEU A 439 4.72 -30.51 -8.93
C LEU A 439 4.43 -29.22 -8.17
N SER A 440 3.28 -29.14 -7.49
CA SER A 440 2.91 -27.97 -6.70
C SER A 440 3.88 -27.72 -5.56
N GLN A 441 4.27 -28.78 -4.84
CA GLN A 441 5.27 -28.65 -3.76
C GLN A 441 6.62 -28.16 -4.31
N LYS A 442 7.04 -28.63 -5.50
CA LYS A 442 8.27 -28.15 -6.15
C LYS A 442 8.15 -26.68 -6.55
N LEU A 443 7.00 -26.27 -7.13
CA LEU A 443 6.78 -24.89 -7.55
C LEU A 443 6.78 -23.95 -6.34
N ASN A 444 6.04 -24.26 -5.28
CA ASN A 444 6.03 -23.45 -4.07
C ASN A 444 7.43 -23.37 -3.42
N ARG A 445 8.18 -24.47 -3.39
CA ARG A 445 9.57 -24.46 -2.91
C ARG A 445 10.46 -23.54 -3.75
N VAL A 446 10.32 -23.53 -5.07
CA VAL A 446 11.06 -22.61 -5.95
C VAL A 446 10.69 -21.16 -5.64
N LEU A 447 9.41 -20.86 -5.46
CA LEU A 447 8.95 -19.51 -5.10
C LEU A 447 9.52 -19.08 -3.74
N ASP A 448 9.53 -19.96 -2.74
CA ASP A 448 10.11 -19.70 -1.42
C ASP A 448 11.63 -19.43 -1.49
N GLU A 449 12.35 -20.18 -2.32
CA GLU A 449 13.80 -19.95 -2.52
C GLU A 449 14.07 -18.66 -3.30
N LEU A 450 13.23 -18.31 -4.27
CA LEU A 450 13.30 -17.01 -4.96
C LEU A 450 13.09 -15.85 -4.00
N GLU A 451 12.12 -15.97 -3.07
CA GLU A 451 11.86 -14.96 -2.05
C GLU A 451 13.08 -14.72 -1.13
N LYS A 452 13.79 -15.79 -0.77
CA LYS A 452 15.01 -15.71 0.06
C LYS A 452 16.22 -15.14 -0.69
N SER A 453 16.15 -15.07 -2.01
CA SER A 453 17.25 -14.59 -2.85
C SER A 453 17.58 -13.12 -2.56
N VAL A 454 18.87 -12.84 -2.34
CA VAL A 454 19.36 -11.46 -2.11
C VAL A 454 19.05 -10.54 -3.30
N LEU A 455 19.07 -11.07 -4.52
CA LEU A 455 18.78 -10.31 -5.74
C LEU A 455 17.32 -9.89 -5.85
N LEU A 456 16.40 -10.66 -5.25
CA LEU A 456 14.96 -10.41 -5.31
C LEU A 456 14.42 -9.67 -4.09
N ARG A 457 15.21 -9.55 -3.02
CA ARG A 457 14.84 -8.76 -1.81
C ARG A 457 14.26 -7.39 -2.10
N PRO A 458 14.71 -6.61 -3.11
CA PRO A 458 14.09 -5.32 -3.42
C PRO A 458 12.59 -5.39 -3.70
N PHE A 459 12.11 -6.50 -4.25
CA PHE A 459 10.68 -6.70 -4.54
C PHE A 459 9.86 -7.04 -3.30
N PHE A 460 10.49 -7.44 -2.20
CA PHE A 460 9.84 -7.81 -0.94
C PHE A 460 10.06 -6.78 0.18
N SER A 461 10.83 -5.73 -0.08
CA SER A 461 11.11 -4.68 0.90
C SER A 461 10.26 -3.44 0.65
N SER A 462 9.19 -3.26 1.42
CA SER A 462 8.36 -2.05 1.37
C SER A 462 9.19 -0.78 1.58
N GLY A 463 10.13 -0.81 2.53
CA GLY A 463 11.01 0.33 2.80
C GLY A 463 11.92 0.70 1.63
N LEU A 464 12.52 -0.30 0.95
CA LEU A 464 13.34 -0.01 -0.23
C LEU A 464 12.49 0.55 -1.38
N GLN A 465 11.31 -0.02 -1.59
CA GLN A 465 10.36 0.47 -2.61
C GLN A 465 9.88 1.88 -2.28
N PHE A 466 9.61 2.20 -1.01
CA PHE A 466 9.25 3.54 -0.55
C PHE A 466 10.34 4.57 -0.93
N TRP A 467 11.61 4.30 -0.61
CA TRP A 467 12.71 5.20 -0.95
C TRP A 467 12.94 5.32 -2.45
N THR A 468 12.76 4.22 -3.19
CA THR A 468 12.80 4.22 -4.67
C THR A 468 11.69 5.11 -5.24
N MET A 469 10.48 5.00 -4.72
CA MET A 469 9.34 5.85 -5.09
C MET A 469 9.65 7.33 -4.86
N LEU A 470 10.12 7.70 -3.67
CA LEU A 470 10.48 9.07 -3.35
C LEU A 470 11.62 9.59 -4.24
N GLY A 471 12.61 8.75 -4.53
CA GLY A 471 13.70 9.07 -5.45
C GLY A 471 13.20 9.38 -6.86
N CYS A 472 12.31 8.53 -7.41
CA CYS A 472 11.68 8.75 -8.70
C CYS A 472 10.82 10.03 -8.71
N MET A 473 10.01 10.26 -7.68
CA MET A 473 9.21 11.49 -7.55
C MET A 473 10.10 12.72 -7.55
N LEU A 474 11.21 12.69 -6.81
CA LEU A 474 12.18 13.80 -6.76
C LEU A 474 12.85 14.05 -8.12
N VAL A 475 13.25 12.99 -8.82
CA VAL A 475 13.85 13.10 -10.18
C VAL A 475 12.85 13.76 -11.14
N HIS A 476 11.59 13.31 -11.12
CA HIS A 476 10.55 13.91 -11.97
C HIS A 476 10.29 15.37 -11.62
N TRP A 477 10.16 15.68 -10.33
CA TRP A 477 9.91 17.05 -9.86
C TRP A 477 11.02 18.01 -10.22
N LYS A 478 12.28 17.61 -10.02
CA LYS A 478 13.46 18.43 -10.38
C LYS A 478 13.59 18.67 -11.87
N ASN A 479 13.17 17.71 -12.68
CA ASN A 479 13.14 17.86 -14.14
C ASN A 479 11.92 18.68 -14.64
N GLY A 480 11.16 19.30 -13.75
CA GLY A 480 9.98 20.10 -14.06
C GLY A 480 8.81 19.29 -14.60
N ARG A 481 8.80 17.98 -14.42
CA ARG A 481 7.77 17.08 -14.95
C ARG A 481 6.70 16.79 -13.92
N LYS A 482 5.46 16.76 -14.37
CA LYS A 482 4.31 16.44 -13.51
C LYS A 482 4.14 14.94 -13.23
N SER A 483 4.99 14.09 -13.81
CA SER A 483 4.90 12.62 -13.65
C SER A 483 5.12 12.13 -12.20
N TRP A 484 5.66 12.95 -11.30
CA TRP A 484 5.74 12.64 -9.88
C TRP A 484 4.36 12.39 -9.22
N VAL A 485 3.28 12.84 -9.86
CA VAL A 485 1.90 12.65 -9.39
C VAL A 485 1.53 11.18 -9.17
N VAL A 486 2.16 10.28 -9.91
CA VAL A 486 1.89 8.83 -9.82
C VAL A 486 2.15 8.25 -8.43
N GLY A 487 3.07 8.85 -7.67
CA GLY A 487 3.39 8.40 -6.30
C GLY A 487 2.46 8.95 -5.21
N ILE A 488 1.62 9.96 -5.51
CA ILE A 488 0.78 10.60 -4.48
C ILE A 488 -0.20 9.63 -3.80
N PRO A 489 -0.99 8.83 -4.54
CA PRO A 489 -1.93 7.92 -3.88
C PRO A 489 -1.22 6.89 -3.00
N ALA A 490 -0.09 6.33 -3.46
CA ALA A 490 0.71 5.40 -2.68
C ALA A 490 1.29 6.06 -1.42
N LEU A 491 1.74 7.30 -1.51
CA LEU A 491 2.25 8.06 -0.35
C LEU A 491 1.15 8.33 0.67
N VAL A 492 -0.06 8.68 0.24
CA VAL A 492 -1.21 8.90 1.14
C VAL A 492 -1.56 7.61 1.89
N ILE A 493 -1.58 6.47 1.21
CA ILE A 493 -1.83 5.16 1.83
C ILE A 493 -0.75 4.85 2.88
N LEU A 494 0.52 5.07 2.57
CA LEU A 494 1.62 4.86 3.52
C LEU A 494 1.55 5.76 4.75
N VAL A 495 1.23 7.04 4.55
CA VAL A 495 1.03 7.96 5.68
C VAL A 495 -0.11 7.46 6.57
N GLY A 496 -1.21 6.97 5.97
CA GLY A 496 -2.28 6.33 6.71
C GLY A 496 -1.80 5.12 7.54
N LEU A 497 -0.94 4.28 6.97
CA LEU A 497 -0.34 3.15 7.69
C LEU A 497 0.55 3.62 8.85
N TRP A 498 1.33 4.69 8.69
CA TRP A 498 2.16 5.21 9.76
C TRP A 498 1.35 5.77 10.94
N LEU A 499 0.12 6.15 10.69
CA LEU A 499 -0.80 6.65 11.72
C LEU A 499 -1.58 5.54 12.43
N CYS A 500 -1.96 4.47 11.72
CA CYS A 500 -2.96 3.52 12.19
C CYS A 500 -2.61 2.04 11.95
N THR A 501 -1.35 1.68 11.63
CA THR A 501 -1.05 0.27 11.37
C THR A 501 -1.12 -0.57 12.64
N PRO A 502 -1.71 -1.78 12.61
CA PRO A 502 -1.67 -2.71 13.74
C PRO A 502 -0.40 -3.57 13.78
N PHE A 503 0.39 -3.61 12.68
CA PHE A 503 1.53 -4.51 12.52
C PHE A 503 2.70 -3.83 11.81
N PHE A 504 3.94 -4.13 12.23
CA PHE A 504 5.15 -3.40 11.81
C PHE A 504 5.56 -3.58 10.35
N CYS A 505 5.15 -4.66 9.69
CA CYS A 505 5.69 -5.02 8.38
C CYS A 505 4.80 -6.02 7.61
N LEU A 506 3.51 -5.73 7.43
CA LEU A 506 2.68 -6.53 6.55
C LEU A 506 2.80 -5.99 5.11
N TYR A 507 3.47 -6.75 4.25
CA TYR A 507 3.72 -6.36 2.86
C TYR A 507 2.41 -6.08 2.09
N ARG A 508 1.35 -6.83 2.40
CA ARG A 508 0.01 -6.67 1.79
C ARG A 508 -0.55 -5.25 1.93
N TYR A 509 -0.24 -4.54 3.00
CA TYR A 509 -0.71 -3.17 3.19
C TYR A 509 0.01 -2.17 2.27
N ALA A 510 1.18 -2.54 1.76
CA ALA A 510 2.02 -1.73 0.89
C ALA A 510 2.01 -2.20 -0.58
N TYR A 511 1.14 -3.12 -0.99
CA TYR A 511 1.09 -3.64 -2.37
C TYR A 511 1.00 -2.55 -3.44
N VAL A 512 0.31 -1.44 -3.14
CA VAL A 512 0.22 -0.32 -4.08
C VAL A 512 1.60 0.19 -4.52
N ILE A 513 2.57 0.22 -3.60
CA ILE A 513 3.95 0.62 -3.93
C ILE A 513 4.60 -0.42 -4.84
N ALA A 514 4.47 -1.70 -4.47
CA ALA A 514 4.99 -2.80 -5.27
C ALA A 514 4.43 -2.79 -6.70
N PHE A 515 3.16 -2.43 -6.88
CA PHE A 515 2.53 -2.39 -8.20
C PHE A 515 2.97 -1.18 -9.04
N THR A 516 3.28 -0.05 -8.41
CA THR A 516 3.54 1.22 -9.10
C THR A 516 5.03 1.57 -9.23
N VAL A 517 5.88 1.14 -8.32
CA VAL A 517 7.33 1.47 -8.34
C VAL A 517 8.03 0.99 -9.61
N PRO A 518 7.79 -0.22 -10.15
CA PRO A 518 8.41 -0.63 -11.40
C PRO A 518 8.07 0.29 -12.57
N PHE A 519 6.82 0.79 -12.63
CA PHE A 519 6.41 1.81 -13.58
C PHE A 519 7.21 3.10 -13.39
N MET A 520 7.33 3.59 -12.15
CA MET A 520 8.01 4.85 -11.84
C MET A 520 9.49 4.79 -12.19
N VAL A 521 10.15 3.66 -11.95
CA VAL A 521 11.55 3.42 -12.34
C VAL A 521 11.72 3.46 -13.85
N CYS A 522 10.86 2.78 -14.60
CA CYS A 522 10.89 2.79 -16.06
C CYS A 522 10.61 4.19 -16.62
N GLU A 523 9.63 4.91 -16.08
CA GLU A 523 9.31 6.27 -16.50
C GLU A 523 10.45 7.24 -16.18
N ALA A 524 11.09 7.11 -15.02
CA ALA A 524 12.26 7.93 -14.66
C ALA A 524 13.44 7.67 -15.60
N ALA A 525 13.66 6.42 -15.99
CA ALA A 525 14.72 6.03 -16.92
C ALA A 525 14.50 6.59 -18.33
N VAL A 526 13.27 6.53 -18.85
CA VAL A 526 12.90 7.11 -20.16
C VAL A 526 12.91 8.61 -20.12
N SER A 527 12.45 9.19 -19.02
CA SER A 527 12.42 10.63 -18.81
C SER A 527 13.78 11.28 -18.84
N SER A 528 14.85 10.54 -18.54
CA SER A 528 16.23 11.00 -18.70
C SER A 528 16.69 11.08 -20.16
N GLN A 529 15.89 10.58 -21.11
CA GLN A 529 16.25 10.48 -22.54
C GLN A 529 15.68 11.59 -23.44
N LEU A 530 14.95 12.57 -22.92
CA LEU A 530 14.35 13.65 -23.72
C LEU A 530 15.29 14.85 -23.87
N LEU A 531 15.43 15.36 -25.10
CA LEU A 531 16.36 16.43 -25.51
C LEU A 531 16.08 17.81 -24.87
N PRO A 532 17.12 18.69 -24.78
CA PRO A 532 17.00 20.05 -24.22
C PRO A 532 16.15 21.04 -25.04
N GLY A 533 15.55 20.64 -26.17
CA GLY A 533 14.84 21.53 -27.10
C GLY A 533 13.33 21.69 -26.86
N GLU A 534 12.68 20.81 -26.10
CA GLU A 534 11.20 20.82 -25.92
C GLU A 534 10.72 21.48 -24.61
N LYS A 535 11.53 22.38 -24.02
CA LYS A 535 11.15 23.11 -22.81
C LYS A 535 10.13 24.23 -23.00
N SER A 536 9.54 24.37 -24.18
CA SER A 536 8.60 25.46 -24.47
C SER A 536 7.54 25.07 -25.52
N GLN A 537 6.60 24.27 -25.19
CA GLN A 537 5.26 24.32 -25.81
C GLN A 537 4.15 24.10 -24.76
#